data_b8eeb5d9ba848b76aa2c65688feb4fb8
#
_entry.id   b8eeb5d9ba848b76aa2c65688feb4fb8
#
_cell.length_a   1.000
_cell.length_b   1.000
_cell.length_c   1.000
_cell.angle_alpha   90.00
_cell.angle_beta   90.00
_cell.angle_gamma   90.00
#
_symmetry.space_group_name_H-M   'P 1'
#
loop_
_entity.id
_entity.type
_entity.pdbx_description
1 polymer ?
#
loop_
_entity_poly.entity_id
_entity_poly.type
_entity_poly.pdbx_seq_one_letter_code
_entity_poly.pdbx_strand_id
1 'polypeptide(L)'
;MFVSLLGVGAAGILFGSQAQDWLERELGPLISKDGTGLASLLPIGRFRIYTVTGDLPSRGRGSYQLKVKGLVDQPVTLSYADLLAMEPTSLDRDFQCVTGWRVHDVSWKGVRLGDVLDRAGVQPEARAVRFTSFDGAYSESLTLEQARRRDVLVAYELEGSPLSDSHGGPVRLYVAPMYGYKSLKWLDTIELTRHVQEGYWEVRGYDVDGWVGRSNGRDDDAT
;
A
#
# COMPACT_ATOMS: atom_id res chain seq x y z
N MET A 1 40.26 -19.54 -4.44
CA MET A 1 39.12 -19.31 -3.50
C MET A 1 38.60 -17.88 -3.51
N PHE A 2 39.42 -16.83 -3.59
CA PHE A 2 38.94 -15.43 -3.66
C PHE A 2 38.25 -15.06 -4.99
N VAL A 3 38.67 -15.61 -6.11
CA VAL A 3 38.10 -15.35 -7.44
C VAL A 3 36.69 -15.96 -7.58
N SER A 4 36.45 -17.11 -6.93
CA SER A 4 35.15 -17.77 -6.94
C SER A 4 34.06 -16.98 -6.14
N LEU A 5 34.45 -16.32 -5.05
CA LEU A 5 33.56 -15.46 -4.25
C LEU A 5 33.17 -14.17 -4.98
N LEU A 6 34.09 -13.59 -5.78
CA LEU A 6 33.81 -12.42 -6.62
C LEU A 6 32.84 -12.77 -7.76
N GLY A 7 32.99 -13.96 -8.36
CA GLY A 7 32.06 -14.44 -9.40
C GLY A 7 30.63 -14.66 -8.89
N VAL A 8 30.48 -15.20 -7.70
CA VAL A 8 29.16 -15.38 -7.04
C VAL A 8 28.54 -14.03 -6.65
N GLY A 9 29.38 -13.07 -6.19
CA GLY A 9 28.91 -11.73 -5.87
C GLY A 9 28.43 -10.96 -7.12
N ALA A 10 29.18 -11.04 -8.22
CA ALA A 10 28.81 -10.39 -9.49
C ALA A 10 27.56 -11.02 -10.14
N ALA A 11 27.43 -12.35 -10.10
CA ALA A 11 26.24 -13.06 -10.55
C ALA A 11 25.03 -12.69 -9.66
N GLY A 12 25.21 -12.56 -8.34
CA GLY A 12 24.18 -12.10 -7.42
C GLY A 12 23.68 -10.67 -7.72
N ILE A 13 24.58 -9.78 -8.17
CA ILE A 13 24.21 -8.41 -8.57
C ILE A 13 23.48 -8.40 -9.92
N LEU A 14 23.88 -9.23 -10.88
CA LEU A 14 23.31 -9.25 -12.24
C LEU A 14 22.03 -10.09 -12.37
N PHE A 15 21.88 -11.13 -11.56
CA PHE A 15 20.75 -12.08 -11.63
C PHE A 15 20.00 -12.22 -10.31
N GLY A 16 20.42 -11.53 -9.27
CA GLY A 16 19.88 -11.69 -7.91
C GLY A 16 18.38 -11.32 -7.81
N SER A 17 17.95 -10.32 -8.55
CA SER A 17 16.54 -9.94 -8.59
C SER A 17 15.69 -11.01 -9.29
N GLN A 18 16.12 -11.49 -10.45
CA GLN A 18 15.40 -12.52 -11.21
C GLN A 18 15.35 -13.87 -10.48
N ALA A 19 16.46 -14.28 -9.85
CA ALA A 19 16.49 -15.49 -9.03
C ALA A 19 15.63 -15.33 -7.77
N GLN A 20 15.58 -14.15 -7.17
CA GLN A 20 14.77 -13.84 -6.02
C GLN A 20 13.29 -13.78 -6.39
N ASP A 21 12.93 -13.15 -7.51
CA ASP A 21 11.57 -13.09 -8.03
C ASP A 21 11.04 -14.50 -8.35
N TRP A 22 11.90 -15.36 -8.94
CA TRP A 22 11.57 -16.76 -9.17
C TRP A 22 11.35 -17.53 -7.86
N LEU A 23 12.24 -17.40 -6.88
CA LEU A 23 12.10 -18.03 -5.57
C LEU A 23 10.84 -17.55 -4.84
N GLU A 24 10.52 -16.27 -4.89
CA GLU A 24 9.30 -15.71 -4.27
C GLU A 24 8.03 -16.23 -4.98
N ARG A 25 8.05 -16.38 -6.30
CA ARG A 25 6.92 -16.91 -7.06
C ARG A 25 6.66 -18.39 -6.77
N GLU A 26 7.70 -19.21 -6.72
CA GLU A 26 7.57 -20.66 -6.54
C GLU A 26 7.42 -21.08 -5.07
N LEU A 27 8.12 -20.43 -4.16
CA LEU A 27 8.15 -20.83 -2.75
C LEU A 27 7.28 -19.94 -1.84
N GLY A 28 6.95 -18.72 -2.24
CA GLY A 28 6.14 -17.79 -1.45
C GLY A 28 4.82 -18.42 -0.97
N PRO A 29 4.01 -19.03 -1.84
CA PRO A 29 2.75 -19.67 -1.45
C PRO A 29 2.90 -20.86 -0.50
N LEU A 30 4.05 -21.53 -0.53
CA LEU A 30 4.36 -22.65 0.37
C LEU A 30 4.82 -22.14 1.75
N ILE A 31 5.56 -21.05 1.74
CA ILE A 31 6.12 -20.42 2.94
C ILE A 31 5.02 -19.72 3.75
N SER A 32 4.07 -19.06 3.12
CA SER A 32 2.93 -18.42 3.78
C SER A 32 2.04 -19.42 4.55
N LYS A 33 2.02 -20.68 4.11
CA LYS A 33 1.25 -21.78 4.74
C LYS A 33 2.05 -22.63 5.72
N ASP A 34 3.32 -22.27 5.98
CA ASP A 34 4.17 -23.04 6.91
C ASP A 34 3.76 -22.83 8.37
N GLY A 35 2.97 -23.76 8.89
CA GLY A 35 2.58 -23.81 10.31
C GLY A 35 3.73 -24.15 11.28
N THR A 36 4.92 -24.53 10.79
CA THR A 36 6.08 -24.91 11.64
C THR A 36 6.92 -23.69 12.03
N GLY A 37 6.79 -22.58 11.31
CA GLY A 37 7.59 -21.36 11.54
C GLY A 37 9.03 -21.43 11.02
N LEU A 38 9.48 -22.56 10.47
CA LEU A 38 10.84 -22.70 9.94
C LEU A 38 11.06 -21.80 8.71
N ALA A 39 10.03 -21.63 7.89
CA ALA A 39 10.05 -20.70 6.75
C ALA A 39 10.27 -19.25 7.18
N SER A 40 9.98 -18.93 8.45
CA SER A 40 10.24 -17.60 8.99
C SER A 40 11.73 -17.21 9.04
N LEU A 41 12.63 -18.16 8.85
CA LEU A 41 14.07 -17.91 8.75
C LEU A 41 14.50 -17.48 7.34
N LEU A 42 13.62 -17.65 6.33
CA LEU A 42 13.90 -17.25 4.95
C LEU A 42 13.43 -15.80 4.72
N PRO A 43 14.17 -14.99 3.93
CA PRO A 43 13.78 -13.61 3.62
C PRO A 43 12.73 -13.50 2.50
N ILE A 44 11.93 -14.55 2.30
CA ILE A 44 10.93 -14.72 1.25
C ILE A 44 9.52 -14.55 1.85
N GLY A 45 8.59 -13.96 1.10
CA GLY A 45 7.19 -13.80 1.53
C GLY A 45 6.98 -12.80 2.67
N ARG A 46 7.92 -11.86 2.88
CA ARG A 46 7.85 -10.84 3.92
C ARG A 46 7.83 -9.44 3.34
N PHE A 47 7.20 -8.53 4.06
CA PHE A 47 7.24 -7.12 3.72
C PHE A 47 8.68 -6.58 3.75
N ARG A 48 9.06 -5.90 2.67
CA ARG A 48 10.25 -5.05 2.62
C ARG A 48 9.80 -3.62 2.90
N ILE A 49 10.37 -3.03 3.93
CA ILE A 49 9.98 -1.69 4.35
C ILE A 49 10.77 -0.64 3.57
N TYR A 50 10.06 0.17 2.80
CA TYR A 50 10.62 1.31 2.08
C TYR A 50 10.05 2.62 2.61
N THR A 51 10.88 3.64 2.69
CA THR A 51 10.49 5.02 2.92
C THR A 51 11.19 5.91 1.90
N VAL A 52 10.56 7.02 1.52
CA VAL A 52 11.17 7.94 0.54
C VAL A 52 12.11 8.95 1.21
N THR A 53 12.01 9.11 2.53
CA THR A 53 12.86 10.01 3.34
C THR A 53 13.98 9.27 4.06
N GLY A 54 13.92 7.93 4.16
CA GLY A 54 14.80 7.12 5.00
C GLY A 54 14.33 6.99 6.45
N ASP A 55 13.38 7.82 6.90
CA ASP A 55 12.85 7.82 8.25
C ASP A 55 11.55 7.01 8.37
N LEU A 56 11.20 6.63 9.60
CA LEU A 56 9.90 6.03 9.93
C LEU A 56 9.10 7.04 10.77
N PRO A 57 8.26 7.86 10.13
CA PRO A 57 7.44 8.81 10.86
C PRO A 57 6.43 8.09 11.77
N SER A 58 6.17 8.66 12.92
CA SER A 58 5.27 8.11 13.94
C SER A 58 4.22 9.14 14.35
N ARG A 59 2.99 8.67 14.52
CA ARG A 59 1.89 9.48 15.08
C ARG A 59 1.03 8.59 15.98
N GLY A 60 0.85 9.01 17.23
CA GLY A 60 0.05 8.27 18.19
C GLY A 60 -1.42 8.17 17.77
N ARG A 61 -2.06 7.01 17.99
CA ARG A 61 -3.48 6.79 17.67
C ARG A 61 -4.41 7.81 18.35
N GLY A 62 -4.11 8.21 19.58
CA GLY A 62 -4.91 9.19 20.33
C GLY A 62 -4.86 10.61 19.75
N SER A 63 -3.83 10.96 19.00
CA SER A 63 -3.68 12.27 18.34
C SER A 63 -3.90 12.21 16.83
N TYR A 64 -4.17 11.03 16.28
CA TYR A 64 -4.36 10.85 14.84
C TYR A 64 -5.66 11.50 14.37
N GLN A 65 -5.58 12.19 13.25
CA GLN A 65 -6.70 12.80 12.55
C GLN A 65 -6.54 12.61 11.05
N LEU A 66 -7.55 12.04 10.41
CA LEU A 66 -7.70 11.93 8.96
C LEU A 66 -8.58 13.07 8.46
N LYS A 67 -8.08 13.88 7.54
CA LYS A 67 -8.83 14.99 6.95
C LYS A 67 -9.39 14.58 5.60
N VAL A 68 -10.68 14.81 5.38
CA VAL A 68 -11.35 14.66 4.08
C VAL A 68 -11.81 16.04 3.64
N LYS A 69 -11.35 16.51 2.49
CA LYS A 69 -11.57 17.88 2.00
C LYS A 69 -11.64 17.97 0.47
N GLY A 70 -11.64 19.18 -0.07
CA GLY A 70 -11.70 19.46 -1.52
C GLY A 70 -13.13 19.56 -2.01
N LEU A 71 -13.46 18.86 -3.10
CA LEU A 71 -14.79 18.83 -3.70
C LEU A 71 -15.73 17.92 -2.93
N VAL A 72 -16.05 18.31 -1.71
CA VAL A 72 -16.99 17.64 -0.78
C VAL A 72 -18.03 18.63 -0.30
N ASP A 73 -19.20 18.13 0.10
CA ASP A 73 -20.27 18.96 0.65
C ASP A 73 -19.89 19.52 2.02
N GLN A 74 -19.27 18.70 2.86
CA GLN A 74 -18.80 19.04 4.18
C GLN A 74 -17.41 18.43 4.43
N PRO A 75 -16.34 19.24 4.55
CA PRO A 75 -15.06 18.74 5.02
C PRO A 75 -15.20 18.08 6.39
N VAL A 76 -14.62 16.88 6.55
CA VAL A 76 -14.66 16.15 7.81
C VAL A 76 -13.25 15.85 8.31
N THR A 77 -13.13 15.77 9.63
CA THR A 77 -11.92 15.28 10.29
C THR A 77 -12.32 14.09 11.15
N LEU A 78 -11.71 12.93 10.90
CA LEU A 78 -11.98 11.69 11.59
C LEU A 78 -10.82 11.33 12.50
N SER A 79 -11.09 11.14 13.78
CA SER A 79 -10.13 10.57 14.71
C SER A 79 -9.93 9.07 14.42
N TYR A 80 -8.90 8.46 15.02
CA TYR A 80 -8.72 7.00 14.97
C TYR A 80 -9.93 6.27 15.55
N ALA A 81 -10.55 6.79 16.61
CA ALA A 81 -11.76 6.23 17.22
C ALA A 81 -12.97 6.31 16.29
N ASP A 82 -13.11 7.42 15.53
CA ASP A 82 -14.20 7.55 14.53
C ASP A 82 -14.08 6.50 13.42
N LEU A 83 -12.83 6.22 12.97
CA LEU A 83 -12.59 5.16 11.97
C LEU A 83 -12.95 3.78 12.52
N LEU A 84 -12.60 3.48 13.77
CA LEU A 84 -12.95 2.21 14.41
C LEU A 84 -14.47 2.05 14.65
N ALA A 85 -15.21 3.15 14.75
CA ALA A 85 -16.66 3.15 14.91
C ALA A 85 -17.43 2.99 13.60
N MET A 86 -16.76 3.12 12.44
CA MET A 86 -17.36 2.85 11.13
C MET A 86 -17.42 1.34 10.87
N GLU A 87 -18.29 0.94 9.91
CA GLU A 87 -18.43 -0.48 9.52
C GLU A 87 -17.09 -1.03 8.99
N PRO A 88 -16.50 -2.02 9.67
CA PRO A 88 -15.21 -2.57 9.28
C PRO A 88 -15.32 -3.47 8.05
N THR A 89 -14.28 -3.48 7.26
CA THR A 89 -14.09 -4.41 6.13
C THR A 89 -12.77 -5.13 6.30
N SER A 90 -12.79 -6.46 6.19
CA SER A 90 -11.58 -7.29 6.13
C SER A 90 -11.37 -7.79 4.71
N LEU A 91 -10.12 -7.81 4.28
CA LEU A 91 -9.69 -8.32 2.98
C LEU A 91 -8.45 -9.20 3.16
N ASP A 92 -8.50 -10.41 2.65
CA ASP A 92 -7.34 -11.29 2.51
C ASP A 92 -6.88 -11.21 1.05
N ARG A 93 -5.73 -10.60 0.80
CA ARG A 93 -5.20 -10.34 -0.53
C ARG A 93 -3.68 -10.36 -0.51
N ASP A 94 -3.11 -10.78 -1.64
CA ASP A 94 -1.68 -10.62 -1.87
C ASP A 94 -1.30 -9.14 -1.90
N PHE A 95 -0.11 -8.82 -1.40
CA PHE A 95 0.49 -7.51 -1.54
C PHE A 95 1.64 -7.59 -2.54
N GLN A 96 1.49 -6.96 -3.69
CA GLN A 96 2.50 -6.95 -4.75
C GLN A 96 3.25 -5.62 -4.81
N CYS A 97 4.58 -5.68 -4.75
CA CYS A 97 5.44 -4.54 -5.02
C CYS A 97 5.80 -4.49 -6.51
N VAL A 98 5.87 -3.29 -7.08
CA VAL A 98 6.29 -3.07 -8.47
C VAL A 98 7.74 -3.54 -8.71
N THR A 99 8.56 -3.68 -7.67
CA THR A 99 9.94 -4.21 -7.77
C THR A 99 10.02 -5.73 -7.81
N GLY A 100 8.88 -6.46 -7.85
CA GLY A 100 8.78 -7.89 -8.12
C GLY A 100 8.45 -8.76 -6.91
N TRP A 101 8.68 -8.33 -5.67
CA TRP A 101 8.35 -9.16 -4.51
C TRP A 101 6.86 -9.11 -4.14
N ARG A 102 6.37 -10.22 -3.60
CA ARG A 102 4.98 -10.41 -3.17
C ARG A 102 4.92 -10.97 -1.75
N VAL A 103 3.91 -10.57 -1.01
CA VAL A 103 3.50 -11.22 0.24
C VAL A 103 2.11 -11.79 0.02
N HIS A 104 1.96 -13.10 0.23
CA HIS A 104 0.72 -13.82 -0.02
C HIS A 104 -0.22 -13.79 1.18
N ASP A 105 -1.52 -13.88 0.90
CA ASP A 105 -2.61 -14.09 1.87
C ASP A 105 -2.58 -13.07 3.03
N VAL A 106 -2.26 -11.81 2.75
CA VAL A 106 -2.17 -10.75 3.78
C VAL A 106 -3.55 -10.33 4.23
N SER A 107 -3.80 -10.43 5.55
CA SER A 107 -5.06 -10.01 6.15
C SER A 107 -5.04 -8.53 6.51
N TRP A 108 -5.87 -7.74 5.84
CA TRP A 108 -6.06 -6.31 6.06
C TRP A 108 -7.42 -6.04 6.68
N LYS A 109 -7.47 -5.06 7.61
CA LYS A 109 -8.74 -4.56 8.12
C LYS A 109 -8.74 -3.04 8.18
N GLY A 110 -9.87 -2.46 7.80
CA GLY A 110 -10.07 -1.02 7.74
C GLY A 110 -11.51 -0.67 7.45
N VAL A 111 -11.71 0.56 6.95
CA VAL A 111 -13.00 1.04 6.42
C VAL A 111 -12.84 1.17 4.91
N ARG A 112 -13.87 0.83 4.13
CA ARG A 112 -13.84 1.09 2.69
C ARG A 112 -13.67 2.58 2.45
N LEU A 113 -12.76 2.92 1.54
CA LEU A 113 -12.53 4.32 1.18
C LEU A 113 -13.82 4.99 0.70
N GLY A 114 -14.65 4.29 -0.08
CA GLY A 114 -15.95 4.79 -0.53
C GLY A 114 -16.85 5.28 0.61
N ASP A 115 -16.90 4.53 1.72
CA ASP A 115 -17.74 4.89 2.88
C ASP A 115 -17.20 6.14 3.61
N VAL A 116 -15.86 6.31 3.62
CA VAL A 116 -15.23 7.54 4.15
C VAL A 116 -15.55 8.75 3.27
N LEU A 117 -15.52 8.58 1.94
CA LEU A 117 -15.89 9.65 0.98
C LEU A 117 -17.37 10.03 1.10
N ASP A 118 -18.26 9.05 1.24
CA ASP A 118 -19.71 9.28 1.35
C ASP A 118 -20.05 10.07 2.62
N ARG A 119 -19.29 9.90 3.71
CA ARG A 119 -19.45 10.67 4.94
C ARG A 119 -19.18 12.17 4.77
N ALA A 120 -18.32 12.55 3.84
CA ALA A 120 -18.04 13.95 3.52
C ALA A 120 -18.98 14.54 2.45
N GLY A 121 -19.71 13.67 1.73
CA GLY A 121 -20.52 14.04 0.57
C GLY A 121 -19.64 14.42 -0.63
N VAL A 122 -19.67 13.63 -1.69
CA VAL A 122 -18.84 13.85 -2.89
C VAL A 122 -19.58 14.75 -3.86
N GLN A 123 -19.03 15.94 -4.17
CA GLN A 123 -19.62 16.87 -5.12
C GLN A 123 -19.59 16.30 -6.56
N PRO A 124 -20.58 16.66 -7.40
CA PRO A 124 -20.69 16.12 -8.76
C PRO A 124 -19.49 16.42 -9.67
N GLU A 125 -18.69 17.43 -9.37
CA GLU A 125 -17.50 17.83 -10.13
C GLU A 125 -16.27 16.98 -9.81
N ALA A 126 -16.27 16.25 -8.67
CA ALA A 126 -15.16 15.39 -8.29
C ALA A 126 -14.97 14.23 -9.29
N ARG A 127 -13.76 14.02 -9.74
CA ARG A 127 -13.37 12.93 -10.66
C ARG A 127 -12.22 12.11 -10.14
N ALA A 128 -11.48 12.64 -9.16
CA ALA A 128 -10.30 12.01 -8.60
C ALA A 128 -10.18 12.27 -7.10
N VAL A 129 -9.34 11.49 -6.46
CA VAL A 129 -9.01 11.59 -5.04
C VAL A 129 -7.51 11.63 -4.91
N ARG A 130 -6.99 12.65 -4.25
CA ARG A 130 -5.58 12.78 -3.90
C ARG A 130 -5.37 12.43 -2.43
N PHE A 131 -4.27 11.76 -2.16
CA PHE A 131 -3.86 11.34 -0.82
C PHE A 131 -2.51 11.97 -0.49
N THR A 132 -2.32 12.34 0.78
CA THR A 132 -1.04 12.84 1.30
C THR A 132 -0.70 12.15 2.61
N SER A 133 0.57 11.84 2.81
CA SER A 133 1.10 11.32 4.07
C SER A 133 1.34 12.44 5.08
N PHE A 134 1.32 12.10 6.38
CA PHE A 134 1.48 13.12 7.40
C PHE A 134 2.93 13.61 7.59
N ASP A 135 3.91 12.95 6.97
CA ASP A 135 5.28 13.47 6.83
C ASP A 135 5.42 14.47 5.67
N GLY A 136 4.38 14.59 4.84
CA GLY A 136 4.35 15.48 3.68
C GLY A 136 5.22 15.04 2.50
N ALA A 137 5.95 13.93 2.62
CA ALA A 137 6.91 13.49 1.62
C ALA A 137 6.29 12.66 0.50
N TYR A 138 5.15 12.01 0.75
CA TYR A 138 4.50 11.13 -0.22
C TYR A 138 3.09 11.60 -0.56
N SER A 139 2.77 11.57 -1.85
CA SER A 139 1.41 11.78 -2.34
C SER A 139 1.06 10.75 -3.39
N GLU A 140 -0.24 10.52 -3.57
CA GLU A 140 -0.80 9.56 -4.51
C GLU A 140 -2.17 10.03 -4.98
N SER A 141 -2.64 9.54 -6.13
CA SER A 141 -4.00 9.79 -6.61
C SER A 141 -4.63 8.55 -7.23
N LEU A 142 -5.95 8.49 -7.09
CA LEU A 142 -6.81 7.54 -7.78
C LEU A 142 -7.92 8.29 -8.53
N THR A 143 -8.48 7.70 -9.58
CA THR A 143 -9.77 8.15 -10.09
C THR A 143 -10.83 7.92 -9.02
N LEU A 144 -11.94 8.66 -9.08
CA LEU A 144 -13.05 8.45 -8.14
C LEU A 144 -13.65 7.04 -8.28
N GLU A 145 -13.66 6.48 -9.49
CA GLU A 145 -14.08 5.10 -9.74
C GLU A 145 -13.16 4.09 -9.04
N GLN A 146 -11.84 4.24 -9.17
CA GLN A 146 -10.86 3.42 -8.47
C GLN A 146 -11.01 3.52 -6.96
N ALA A 147 -11.16 4.75 -6.43
CA ALA A 147 -11.31 5.01 -4.99
C ALA A 147 -12.59 4.39 -4.39
N ARG A 148 -13.65 4.22 -5.19
CA ARG A 148 -14.93 3.62 -4.76
C ARG A 148 -14.97 2.10 -4.87
N ARG A 149 -13.90 1.46 -5.33
CA ARG A 149 -13.83 0.00 -5.35
C ARG A 149 -13.95 -0.59 -3.95
N ARG A 150 -14.56 -1.78 -3.87
CA ARG A 150 -14.75 -2.47 -2.58
C ARG A 150 -13.47 -2.98 -1.95
N ASP A 151 -12.40 -3.11 -2.74
CA ASP A 151 -11.07 -3.59 -2.38
C ASP A 151 -10.06 -2.44 -2.16
N VAL A 152 -10.56 -1.23 -1.86
CA VAL A 152 -9.75 -0.07 -1.47
C VAL A 152 -10.13 0.36 -0.06
N LEU A 153 -9.16 0.33 0.87
CA LEU A 153 -9.38 0.56 2.28
C LEU A 153 -8.58 1.75 2.83
N VAL A 154 -9.16 2.43 3.79
CA VAL A 154 -8.49 3.19 4.84
C VAL A 154 -8.17 2.18 5.94
N ALA A 155 -7.00 1.54 5.85
CA ALA A 155 -6.63 0.40 6.69
C ALA A 155 -5.99 0.86 8.00
N TYR A 156 -6.30 0.16 9.10
CA TYR A 156 -5.77 0.40 10.45
C TYR A 156 -5.25 -0.86 11.15
N GLU A 157 -5.50 -2.06 10.58
CA GLU A 157 -4.93 -3.33 11.06
C GLU A 157 -4.30 -4.11 9.92
N LEU A 158 -3.28 -4.89 10.27
CA LEU A 158 -2.54 -5.81 9.41
C LEU A 158 -2.30 -7.09 10.22
N GLU A 159 -2.64 -8.27 9.67
CA GLU A 159 -2.47 -9.56 10.35
C GLU A 159 -3.07 -9.59 11.76
N GLY A 160 -4.30 -9.05 11.91
CA GLY A 160 -5.01 -9.02 13.19
C GLY A 160 -4.42 -8.08 14.25
N SER A 161 -3.42 -7.28 13.89
CA SER A 161 -2.77 -6.32 14.79
C SER A 161 -2.89 -4.90 14.25
N PRO A 162 -3.00 -3.89 15.13
CA PRO A 162 -2.95 -2.50 14.69
C PRO A 162 -1.66 -2.18 13.94
N LEU A 163 -1.76 -1.42 12.86
CA LEU A 163 -0.62 -1.06 12.02
C LEU A 163 0.53 -0.45 12.81
N SER A 164 1.73 -0.99 12.61
CA SER A 164 2.98 -0.40 13.11
C SER A 164 3.42 0.79 12.25
N ASP A 165 4.30 1.63 12.78
CA ASP A 165 4.87 2.76 12.04
C ASP A 165 5.54 2.31 10.73
N SER A 166 6.27 1.20 10.74
CA SER A 166 6.94 0.64 9.56
C SER A 166 5.97 0.23 8.44
N HIS A 167 4.76 -0.20 8.80
CA HIS A 167 3.69 -0.56 7.86
C HIS A 167 2.75 0.61 7.53
N GLY A 168 3.08 1.83 7.99
CA GLY A 168 2.34 3.05 7.67
C GLY A 168 1.25 3.41 8.67
N GLY A 169 1.39 2.92 9.94
CA GLY A 169 0.47 3.25 11.03
C GLY A 169 0.44 4.73 11.42
N PRO A 170 -0.61 5.12 12.13
CA PRO A 170 -1.71 4.30 12.60
C PRO A 170 -2.74 3.94 11.52
N VAL A 171 -2.74 4.65 10.38
CA VAL A 171 -3.69 4.47 9.27
C VAL A 171 -2.98 4.66 7.94
N ARG A 172 -3.29 3.80 6.98
CA ARG A 172 -2.78 3.89 5.62
C ARG A 172 -3.86 3.70 4.58
N LEU A 173 -3.60 4.14 3.36
CA LEU A 173 -4.35 3.70 2.19
C LEU A 173 -3.88 2.28 1.81
N TYR A 174 -4.82 1.39 1.50
CA TYR A 174 -4.56 0.10 0.89
C TYR A 174 -5.40 -0.06 -0.38
N VAL A 175 -4.74 -0.28 -1.51
CA VAL A 175 -5.35 -0.44 -2.84
C VAL A 175 -5.00 -1.84 -3.32
N ALA A 176 -5.84 -2.83 -2.97
CA ALA A 176 -5.54 -4.25 -3.16
C ALA A 176 -5.15 -4.64 -4.60
N PRO A 177 -5.85 -4.19 -5.67
CA PRO A 177 -5.57 -4.63 -7.04
C PRO A 177 -4.39 -3.91 -7.70
N MET A 178 -3.70 -3.03 -6.96
CA MET A 178 -2.62 -2.20 -7.51
C MET A 178 -1.30 -2.44 -6.80
N TYR A 179 -0.20 -2.19 -7.50
CA TYR A 179 1.14 -2.23 -6.91
C TYR A 179 1.26 -1.35 -5.67
N GLY A 180 2.07 -1.79 -4.72
CA GLY A 180 2.19 -1.21 -3.39
C GLY A 180 2.50 0.29 -3.34
N TYR A 181 3.01 0.91 -4.41
CA TYR A 181 3.22 2.35 -4.45
C TYR A 181 1.90 3.14 -4.45
N LYS A 182 0.80 2.56 -4.94
CA LYS A 182 -0.55 3.15 -4.85
C LYS A 182 -1.12 3.10 -3.42
N SER A 183 -0.57 2.26 -2.57
CA SER A 183 -0.99 2.04 -1.18
C SER A 183 -0.20 2.94 -0.22
N LEU A 184 -0.56 4.24 -0.19
CA LEU A 184 0.15 5.28 0.58
C LEU A 184 0.14 4.99 2.09
N LYS A 185 1.34 5.00 2.70
CA LYS A 185 1.55 4.89 4.16
C LYS A 185 1.34 6.24 4.87
N TRP A 186 1.04 6.18 6.19
CA TRP A 186 0.92 7.38 7.04
C TRP A 186 -0.11 8.38 6.53
N LEU A 187 -1.27 7.89 6.16
CA LEU A 187 -2.34 8.69 5.55
C LEU A 187 -2.77 9.84 6.47
N ASP A 188 -2.75 11.08 5.96
CA ASP A 188 -3.18 12.30 6.68
C ASP A 188 -4.39 12.95 6.03
N THR A 189 -4.36 13.07 4.70
CA THR A 189 -5.37 13.82 3.98
C THR A 189 -5.88 13.06 2.76
N ILE A 190 -7.19 13.09 2.59
CA ILE A 190 -7.94 12.66 1.40
C ILE A 190 -8.56 13.91 0.81
N GLU A 191 -8.22 14.26 -0.43
CA GLU A 191 -8.70 15.45 -1.11
C GLU A 191 -9.40 15.11 -2.42
N LEU A 192 -10.68 15.43 -2.52
CA LEU A 192 -11.48 15.27 -3.74
C LEU A 192 -11.09 16.35 -4.75
N THR A 193 -10.75 15.95 -5.98
CA THR A 193 -10.25 16.85 -7.03
C THR A 193 -10.96 16.60 -8.37
N ARG A 194 -10.79 17.54 -9.33
CA ARG A 194 -11.35 17.38 -10.69
C ARG A 194 -10.53 16.45 -11.57
N HIS A 195 -9.24 16.32 -11.30
CA HIS A 195 -8.30 15.57 -12.11
C HIS A 195 -7.37 14.74 -11.24
N VAL A 196 -6.97 13.58 -11.75
CA VAL A 196 -5.86 12.81 -11.18
C VAL A 196 -4.59 13.67 -11.26
N GLN A 197 -3.81 13.65 -10.19
CA GLN A 197 -2.53 14.34 -10.08
C GLN A 197 -1.45 13.29 -9.91
N GLU A 198 -0.36 13.42 -10.64
CA GLU A 198 0.79 12.53 -10.47
C GLU A 198 1.31 12.60 -9.04
N GLY A 199 1.49 11.44 -8.44
CA GLY A 199 2.04 11.27 -7.11
C GLY A 199 3.56 11.20 -7.10
N TYR A 200 4.12 10.73 -5.98
CA TYR A 200 5.56 10.69 -5.77
C TYR A 200 6.32 9.86 -6.82
N TRP A 201 5.80 8.68 -7.20
CA TRP A 201 6.48 7.80 -8.14
C TRP A 201 6.10 8.06 -9.60
N GLU A 202 4.90 8.53 -9.87
CA GLU A 202 4.42 8.84 -11.21
C GLU A 202 5.24 9.96 -11.86
N VAL A 203 5.56 11.03 -11.13
CA VAL A 203 6.48 12.09 -11.61
C VAL A 203 7.91 11.59 -11.85
N ARG A 204 8.22 10.35 -11.47
CA ARG A 204 9.49 9.66 -11.68
C ARG A 204 9.41 8.54 -12.71
N GLY A 205 8.29 8.48 -13.46
CA GLY A 205 8.12 7.59 -14.60
C GLY A 205 7.37 6.28 -14.31
N TYR A 206 6.76 6.14 -13.12
CA TYR A 206 5.83 5.02 -12.88
C TYR A 206 4.47 5.32 -13.51
N ASP A 207 3.72 4.29 -13.86
CA ASP A 207 2.40 4.44 -14.42
C ASP A 207 1.42 5.06 -13.41
N VAL A 208 0.57 5.97 -13.88
CA VAL A 208 -0.50 6.57 -13.08
C VAL A 208 -1.50 5.51 -12.62
N ASP A 209 -1.83 4.55 -13.49
CA ASP A 209 -2.62 3.36 -13.15
C ASP A 209 -1.68 2.23 -12.75
N GLY A 210 -1.69 1.91 -11.48
CA GLY A 210 -0.76 0.92 -10.89
C GLY A 210 -1.28 -0.52 -10.87
N TRP A 211 -2.07 -0.96 -11.85
CA TRP A 211 -2.68 -2.29 -11.85
C TRP A 211 -1.63 -3.41 -11.89
N VAL A 212 -1.72 -4.36 -10.97
CA VAL A 212 -0.85 -5.53 -10.96
C VAL A 212 -1.03 -6.33 -12.25
N GLY A 213 0.09 -6.72 -12.87
CA GLY A 213 0.13 -7.49 -14.11
C GLY A 213 -0.25 -6.72 -15.38
N ARG A 214 -0.42 -5.39 -15.32
CA ARG A 214 -0.79 -4.57 -16.49
C ARG A 214 0.02 -3.29 -16.62
N SER A 215 0.53 -2.78 -15.51
CA SER A 215 1.20 -1.48 -15.44
C SER A 215 2.70 -1.64 -15.24
N ASN A 216 3.46 -0.59 -15.55
CA ASN A 216 4.91 -0.53 -15.40
C ASN A 216 5.68 -1.59 -16.21
N GLY A 217 5.11 -2.05 -17.33
CA GLY A 217 5.72 -3.08 -18.18
C GLY A 217 5.87 -4.44 -17.49
N ARG A 218 5.04 -4.74 -16.49
CA ARG A 218 5.06 -6.00 -15.72
C ARG A 218 3.85 -6.88 -16.07
N ASP A 219 4.06 -8.18 -15.95
CA ASP A 219 3.08 -9.26 -16.22
C ASP A 219 2.82 -10.12 -14.98
N ASP A 220 2.96 -9.56 -13.77
CA ASP A 220 2.70 -10.27 -12.51
C ASP A 220 1.25 -10.79 -12.45
N ASP A 221 1.03 -11.92 -11.77
CA ASP A 221 -0.31 -12.44 -11.50
C ASP A 221 -1.14 -11.44 -10.69
N ALA A 222 -2.45 -11.38 -10.97
CA ALA A 222 -3.36 -10.51 -10.23
C ALA A 222 -3.40 -10.85 -8.73
N THR A 223 -3.66 -9.84 -7.89
CA THR A 223 -3.77 -9.98 -6.42
C THR A 223 -5.20 -10.19 -5.97
#